data_9b2c777a340d40bd1bd3254bf2d85322
#
_entry.id   9b2c777a340d40bd1bd3254bf2d85322
#
_cell.length_a   1.000
_cell.length_b   1.000
_cell.length_c   1.000
_cell.angle_alpha   90.00
_cell.angle_beta   90.00
_cell.angle_gamma   90.00
#
_symmetry.space_group_name_H-M   'P 1'
#
loop_
_entity.id
_entity.type
_entity.pdbx_description
1 polymer ?
#
loop_
_entity_poly.entity_id
_entity_poly.type
_entity_poly.pdbx_seq_one_letter_code
_entity_poly.pdbx_strand_id
1 'polypeptide(L)'
;MNKIQRLSAIFKFIFIGLFILYPLLVIAFWVMPETYIAGIARGIGFSFIPADTVIMHQLSWLDKFMGFAVDLVPNLLVMTAIYCLIKLFALYEQGKFFVVASARYLRRVGFLLLISDLTAICIFHPLMQIVMTKHNPIGHRYTSVSFSTHDIYNILIALLIILISWIMLEACKIYEEQELTV
;
A
#
# COMPACT_ATOMS: atom_id res chain seq x y z
N MET A 1 -20.63 6.92 23.57
CA MET A 1 -19.95 6.58 22.29
C MET A 1 -20.97 5.89 21.38
N ASN A 2 -21.22 6.51 20.23
CA ASN A 2 -22.08 5.91 19.21
C ASN A 2 -21.42 4.65 18.60
N LYS A 3 -22.24 3.73 18.02
CA LYS A 3 -21.72 2.50 17.39
C LYS A 3 -20.56 2.77 16.40
N ILE A 4 -20.68 3.86 15.63
CA ILE A 4 -19.66 4.27 14.65
C ILE A 4 -18.34 4.64 15.32
N GLN A 5 -18.36 5.37 16.43
CA GLN A 5 -17.15 5.75 17.17
C GLN A 5 -16.41 4.52 17.74
N ARG A 6 -17.15 3.53 18.27
CA ARG A 6 -16.56 2.27 18.75
C ARG A 6 -15.91 1.46 17.61
N LEU A 7 -16.60 1.36 16.48
CA LEU A 7 -16.09 0.68 15.31
C LEU A 7 -14.82 1.37 14.79
N SER A 8 -14.83 2.69 14.73
CA SER A 8 -13.68 3.50 14.32
C SER A 8 -12.46 3.30 15.23
N ALA A 9 -12.68 3.19 16.54
CA ALA A 9 -11.62 2.87 17.49
C ALA A 9 -10.99 1.49 17.19
N ILE A 10 -11.82 0.48 16.91
CA ILE A 10 -11.34 -0.87 16.55
C ILE A 10 -10.49 -0.80 15.27
N PHE A 11 -11.00 -0.18 14.21
CA PHE A 11 -10.25 -0.04 12.96
C PHE A 11 -8.94 0.73 13.16
N LYS A 12 -8.94 1.80 13.95
CA LYS A 12 -7.70 2.53 14.30
C LYS A 12 -6.66 1.59 14.92
N PHE A 13 -7.05 0.76 15.90
CA PHE A 13 -6.13 -0.21 16.51
C PHE A 13 -5.63 -1.26 15.52
N ILE A 14 -6.50 -1.77 14.64
CA ILE A 14 -6.11 -2.71 13.57
C ILE A 14 -5.04 -2.05 12.68
N PHE A 15 -5.25 -0.81 12.23
CA PHE A 15 -4.28 -0.11 11.37
C PHE A 15 -2.98 0.24 12.10
N ILE A 16 -3.01 0.53 13.41
CA ILE A 16 -1.79 0.68 14.21
C ILE A 16 -1.03 -0.65 14.26
N GLY A 17 -1.72 -1.76 14.49
CA GLY A 17 -1.12 -3.09 14.46
C GLY A 17 -0.49 -3.40 13.10
N LEU A 18 -1.20 -3.12 12.00
CA LEU A 18 -0.68 -3.28 10.65
C LEU A 18 0.53 -2.35 10.38
N PHE A 19 0.51 -1.12 10.87
CA PHE A 19 1.62 -0.17 10.71
C PHE A 19 2.92 -0.67 11.36
N ILE A 20 2.81 -1.41 12.46
CA ILE A 20 3.97 -2.01 13.14
C ILE A 20 4.35 -3.33 12.47
N LEU A 21 3.36 -4.18 12.16
CA LEU A 21 3.59 -5.52 11.63
C LEU A 21 4.13 -5.50 10.18
N TYR A 22 3.64 -4.57 9.36
CA TYR A 22 4.00 -4.47 7.95
C TYR A 22 5.51 -4.37 7.70
N PRO A 23 6.26 -3.41 8.27
CA PRO A 23 7.70 -3.32 8.06
C PRO A 23 8.45 -4.52 8.62
N LEU A 24 7.98 -5.14 9.69
CA LEU A 24 8.58 -6.36 10.23
C LEU A 24 8.46 -7.53 9.25
N LEU A 25 7.33 -7.66 8.58
CA LEU A 25 7.12 -8.68 7.54
C LEU A 25 8.00 -8.44 6.32
N VAL A 26 8.15 -7.18 5.88
CA VAL A 26 9.04 -6.82 4.77
C VAL A 26 10.49 -7.15 5.11
N ILE A 27 10.96 -6.80 6.30
CA ILE A 27 12.32 -7.14 6.76
C ILE A 27 12.49 -8.66 6.86
N ALA A 28 11.55 -9.37 7.49
CA ALA A 28 11.60 -10.82 7.61
C ALA A 28 11.66 -11.52 6.25
N PHE A 29 10.92 -11.01 5.27
CA PHE A 29 10.95 -11.52 3.90
C PHE A 29 12.37 -11.43 3.29
N TRP A 30 13.05 -10.30 3.44
CA TRP A 30 14.38 -10.11 2.85
C TRP A 30 15.50 -10.81 3.61
N VAL A 31 15.36 -10.99 4.94
CA VAL A 31 16.35 -11.73 5.74
C VAL A 31 16.23 -13.23 5.51
N MET A 32 15.01 -13.76 5.41
CA MET A 32 14.72 -15.19 5.29
C MET A 32 13.82 -15.52 4.09
N PRO A 33 14.26 -15.30 2.84
CA PRO A 33 13.40 -15.43 1.65
C PRO A 33 12.92 -16.86 1.37
N GLU A 34 13.56 -17.87 1.93
CA GLU A 34 13.24 -19.30 1.73
C GLU A 34 12.27 -19.87 2.77
N THR A 35 11.81 -19.05 3.73
CA THR A 35 10.92 -19.52 4.80
C THR A 35 9.45 -19.54 4.35
N TYR A 36 8.66 -20.36 5.07
CA TYR A 36 7.20 -20.38 4.92
C TYR A 36 6.56 -18.99 5.09
N ILE A 37 7.12 -18.17 6.00
CA ILE A 37 6.70 -16.77 6.23
C ILE A 37 6.89 -15.93 4.97
N ALA A 38 8.00 -16.10 4.26
CA ALA A 38 8.26 -15.38 3.00
C ALA A 38 7.27 -15.80 1.89
N GLY A 39 6.85 -17.07 1.87
CA GLY A 39 5.79 -17.55 0.98
C GLY A 39 4.44 -16.89 1.26
N ILE A 40 4.05 -16.78 2.52
CA ILE A 40 2.84 -16.07 2.95
C ILE A 40 2.95 -14.58 2.59
N ALA A 41 4.06 -13.93 2.89
CA ALA A 41 4.29 -12.52 2.60
C ALA A 41 4.13 -12.21 1.11
N ARG A 42 4.66 -13.07 0.22
CA ARG A 42 4.45 -13.00 -1.22
C ARG A 42 2.97 -13.12 -1.61
N GLY A 43 2.28 -14.12 -1.04
CA GLY A 43 0.86 -14.38 -1.32
C GLY A 43 -0.09 -13.26 -0.90
N ILE A 44 0.30 -12.47 0.11
CA ILE A 44 -0.48 -11.33 0.63
C ILE A 44 -0.04 -10.00 -0.02
N GLY A 45 0.98 -10.00 -0.89
CA GLY A 45 1.45 -8.79 -1.58
C GLY A 45 2.36 -7.88 -0.76
N PHE A 46 3.06 -8.42 0.24
CA PHE A 46 4.07 -7.69 1.01
C PHE A 46 5.42 -7.54 0.30
N SER A 47 5.59 -8.16 -0.86
CA SER A 47 6.78 -8.08 -1.68
C SER A 47 6.40 -7.68 -3.10
N PHE A 48 7.15 -6.74 -3.66
CA PHE A 48 7.01 -6.29 -5.04
C PHE A 48 7.87 -7.10 -6.02
N ILE A 49 8.25 -8.34 -5.67
CA ILE A 49 8.86 -9.28 -6.63
C ILE A 49 7.74 -9.82 -7.52
N PRO A 50 7.76 -9.57 -8.84
CA PRO A 50 6.76 -10.11 -9.75
C PRO A 50 6.74 -11.63 -9.71
N ALA A 51 5.54 -12.23 -9.78
CA ALA A 51 5.35 -13.67 -9.65
C ALA A 51 6.03 -14.49 -10.79
N ASP A 52 6.24 -13.86 -11.93
CA ASP A 52 6.92 -14.40 -13.11
C ASP A 52 8.45 -14.35 -13.01
N THR A 53 9.00 -13.72 -11.96
CA THR A 53 10.45 -13.60 -11.79
C THR A 53 11.08 -14.93 -11.40
N VAL A 54 11.80 -15.56 -12.33
CA VAL A 54 12.51 -16.82 -12.10
C VAL A 54 13.94 -16.52 -11.67
N ILE A 55 14.27 -16.89 -10.43
CA ILE A 55 15.61 -16.73 -9.85
C ILE A 55 16.29 -18.10 -9.91
N MET A 56 17.37 -18.23 -10.72
CA MET A 56 18.08 -19.49 -10.95
C MET A 56 19.36 -19.62 -10.13
N HIS A 57 19.60 -18.71 -9.20
CA HIS A 57 20.80 -18.72 -8.34
C HIS A 57 20.41 -18.43 -6.89
N GLN A 58 21.30 -18.80 -5.96
CA GLN A 58 21.12 -18.40 -4.58
C GLN A 58 21.38 -16.90 -4.41
N LEU A 59 20.46 -16.21 -3.74
CA LEU A 59 20.57 -14.77 -3.50
C LEU A 59 21.72 -14.48 -2.53
N SER A 60 22.72 -13.73 -2.99
CA SER A 60 23.77 -13.21 -2.13
C SER A 60 23.24 -12.11 -1.20
N TRP A 61 23.99 -11.78 -0.16
CA TRP A 61 23.61 -10.66 0.73
C TRP A 61 23.49 -9.33 -0.04
N LEU A 62 24.28 -9.12 -1.07
CA LEU A 62 24.23 -7.94 -1.91
C LEU A 62 22.92 -7.91 -2.72
N ASP A 63 22.49 -9.07 -3.27
CA ASP A 63 21.22 -9.16 -4.02
C ASP A 63 20.03 -8.88 -3.12
N LYS A 64 20.03 -9.43 -1.91
CA LYS A 64 19.00 -9.17 -0.90
C LYS A 64 18.92 -7.69 -0.52
N PHE A 65 20.08 -7.05 -0.30
CA PHE A 65 20.14 -5.63 0.03
C PHE A 65 19.66 -4.75 -1.12
N MET A 66 20.07 -5.04 -2.36
CA MET A 66 19.61 -4.29 -3.54
C MET A 66 18.12 -4.48 -3.75
N GLY A 67 17.61 -5.70 -3.63
CA GLY A 67 16.18 -5.99 -3.71
C GLY A 67 15.37 -5.27 -2.62
N PHE A 68 15.85 -5.30 -1.38
CA PHE A 68 15.24 -4.56 -0.27
C PHE A 68 15.20 -3.04 -0.55
N ALA A 69 16.28 -2.47 -1.08
CA ALA A 69 16.34 -1.05 -1.40
C ALA A 69 15.33 -0.64 -2.48
N VAL A 70 15.14 -1.49 -3.51
CA VAL A 70 14.12 -1.29 -4.55
C VAL A 70 12.72 -1.41 -3.95
N ASP A 71 12.50 -2.41 -3.10
CA ASP A 71 11.21 -2.71 -2.47
C ASP A 71 10.80 -1.63 -1.44
N LEU A 72 11.77 -0.93 -0.87
CA LEU A 72 11.54 0.05 0.20
C LEU A 72 10.64 1.22 -0.25
N VAL A 73 10.80 1.70 -1.48
CA VAL A 73 10.08 2.91 -1.96
C VAL A 73 8.57 2.68 -2.05
N PRO A 74 8.07 1.64 -2.77
CA PRO A 74 6.63 1.37 -2.80
C PRO A 74 6.07 1.03 -1.41
N ASN A 75 6.85 0.32 -0.58
CA ASN A 75 6.44 0.01 0.79
C ASN A 75 6.27 1.28 1.65
N LEU A 76 7.10 2.31 1.48
CA LEU A 76 6.94 3.60 2.17
C LEU A 76 5.65 4.32 1.75
N LEU A 77 5.23 4.22 0.49
CA LEU A 77 3.95 4.78 0.03
C LEU A 77 2.77 4.08 0.71
N VAL A 78 2.79 2.75 0.77
CA VAL A 78 1.78 1.96 1.48
C VAL A 78 1.74 2.30 2.97
N MET A 79 2.91 2.40 3.63
CA MET A 79 3.02 2.81 5.04
C MET A 79 2.41 4.20 5.28
N THR A 80 2.65 5.14 4.36
CA THR A 80 2.08 6.49 4.44
C THR A 80 0.55 6.44 4.28
N ALA A 81 0.03 5.56 3.42
CA ALA A 81 -1.42 5.34 3.28
C ALA A 81 -2.04 4.78 4.58
N ILE A 82 -1.40 3.78 5.20
CA ILE A 82 -1.83 3.23 6.50
C ILE A 82 -1.82 4.32 7.58
N TYR A 83 -0.79 5.16 7.63
CA TYR A 83 -0.74 6.29 8.55
C TYR A 83 -1.90 7.28 8.33
N CYS A 84 -2.24 7.59 7.08
CA CYS A 84 -3.40 8.42 6.75
C CYS A 84 -4.72 7.78 7.23
N LEU A 85 -4.87 6.44 7.11
CA LEU A 85 -6.02 5.72 7.63
C LEU A 85 -6.10 5.81 9.17
N ILE A 86 -4.98 5.67 9.88
CA ILE A 86 -4.96 5.84 11.35
C ILE A 86 -5.47 7.23 11.73
N LYS A 87 -5.03 8.29 11.04
CA LYS A 87 -5.49 9.67 11.27
C LYS A 87 -6.97 9.85 10.94
N LEU A 88 -7.44 9.25 9.86
CA LEU A 88 -8.85 9.27 9.47
C LEU A 88 -9.73 8.62 10.55
N PHE A 89 -9.39 7.42 11.00
CA PHE A 89 -10.17 6.73 12.04
C PHE A 89 -10.06 7.41 13.41
N ALA A 90 -8.95 8.09 13.70
CA ALA A 90 -8.86 8.93 14.90
C ALA A 90 -9.84 10.13 14.89
N LEU A 91 -10.11 10.72 13.72
CA LEU A 91 -11.15 11.75 13.58
C LEU A 91 -12.55 11.16 13.76
N TYR A 92 -12.80 10.00 13.19
CA TYR A 92 -14.08 9.31 13.30
C TYR A 92 -14.40 8.86 14.72
N GLU A 93 -13.39 8.43 15.48
CA GLU A 93 -13.51 8.14 16.91
C GLU A 93 -13.96 9.36 17.72
N GLN A 94 -13.49 10.56 17.33
CA GLN A 94 -13.92 11.83 17.92
C GLN A 94 -15.31 12.31 17.47
N GLY A 95 -16.00 11.55 16.61
CA GLY A 95 -17.29 11.93 16.04
C GLY A 95 -17.23 12.94 14.91
N LYS A 96 -16.03 13.27 14.43
CA LYS A 96 -15.79 14.24 13.33
C LYS A 96 -15.86 13.55 11.97
N PHE A 97 -17.07 13.19 11.53
CA PHE A 97 -17.26 12.46 10.28
C PHE A 97 -17.22 13.38 9.07
N PHE A 98 -18.00 14.46 9.12
CA PHE A 98 -18.16 15.42 8.02
C PHE A 98 -17.28 16.65 8.24
N VAL A 99 -15.98 16.43 8.29
CA VAL A 99 -14.99 17.52 8.33
C VAL A 99 -14.07 17.42 7.13
N VAL A 100 -13.68 18.55 6.57
CA VAL A 100 -12.77 18.64 5.41
C VAL A 100 -11.47 17.87 5.63
N ALA A 101 -11.00 17.77 6.87
CA ALA A 101 -9.80 17.00 7.22
C ALA A 101 -9.98 15.50 6.93
N SER A 102 -11.15 14.91 7.25
CA SER A 102 -11.47 13.51 7.00
C SER A 102 -11.45 13.20 5.50
N ALA A 103 -12.12 14.03 4.70
CA ALA A 103 -12.13 13.89 3.25
C ALA A 103 -10.73 14.04 2.63
N ARG A 104 -9.89 14.93 3.17
CA ARG A 104 -8.50 15.08 2.73
C ARG A 104 -7.65 13.85 3.03
N TYR A 105 -7.78 13.23 4.22
CA TYR A 105 -7.06 11.99 4.52
C TYR A 105 -7.51 10.86 3.61
N LEU A 106 -8.82 10.70 3.39
CA LEU A 106 -9.35 9.68 2.48
C LEU A 106 -8.81 9.87 1.05
N ARG A 107 -8.79 11.12 0.55
CA ARG A 107 -8.23 11.46 -0.76
C ARG A 107 -6.74 11.11 -0.86
N ARG A 108 -5.95 11.42 0.19
CA ARG A 108 -4.53 11.07 0.23
C ARG A 108 -4.31 9.57 0.17
N VAL A 109 -5.13 8.78 0.88
CA VAL A 109 -5.07 7.31 0.82
C VAL A 109 -5.28 6.83 -0.62
N GLY A 110 -6.33 7.29 -1.29
CA GLY A 110 -6.60 6.89 -2.68
C GLY A 110 -5.46 7.25 -3.64
N PHE A 111 -4.91 8.47 -3.56
CA PHE A 111 -3.78 8.86 -4.41
C PHE A 111 -2.49 8.09 -4.08
N LEU A 112 -2.20 7.84 -2.80
CA LEU A 112 -1.01 7.07 -2.40
C LEU A 112 -1.08 5.63 -2.90
N LEU A 113 -2.24 4.98 -2.82
CA LEU A 113 -2.45 3.64 -3.35
C LEU A 113 -2.30 3.64 -4.88
N LEU A 114 -2.94 4.58 -5.58
CA LEU A 114 -2.86 4.68 -7.04
C LEU A 114 -1.41 4.90 -7.51
N ILE A 115 -0.69 5.83 -6.88
CA ILE A 115 0.71 6.11 -7.22
C ILE A 115 1.58 4.90 -6.90
N SER A 116 1.36 4.24 -5.76
CA SER A 116 2.10 3.03 -5.38
C SER A 116 1.94 1.93 -6.42
N ASP A 117 0.70 1.63 -6.85
CA ASP A 117 0.44 0.58 -7.84
C ASP A 117 1.02 0.94 -9.21
N LEU A 118 0.81 2.17 -9.71
CA LEU A 118 1.34 2.58 -11.00
C LEU A 118 2.88 2.58 -11.02
N THR A 119 3.52 3.08 -9.99
CA THR A 119 4.99 3.07 -9.90
C THR A 119 5.54 1.67 -9.71
N ALA A 120 4.85 0.80 -8.96
CA ALA A 120 5.21 -0.60 -8.82
C ALA A 120 5.23 -1.28 -10.20
N ILE A 121 4.16 -1.18 -10.97
CA ILE A 121 4.04 -1.84 -12.28
C ILE A 121 5.05 -1.28 -13.28
N CYS A 122 5.17 0.05 -13.38
CA CYS A 122 5.97 0.67 -14.45
C CYS A 122 7.47 0.75 -14.14
N ILE A 123 7.86 0.79 -12.86
CA ILE A 123 9.24 1.07 -12.45
C ILE A 123 9.79 -0.06 -11.58
N PHE A 124 9.13 -0.37 -10.45
CA PHE A 124 9.74 -1.25 -9.45
C PHE A 124 9.72 -2.71 -9.85
N HIS A 125 8.67 -3.22 -10.51
CA HIS A 125 8.64 -4.59 -11.01
C HIS A 125 9.73 -4.84 -12.06
N PRO A 126 9.88 -4.02 -13.13
CA PRO A 126 10.99 -4.18 -14.08
C PRO A 126 12.37 -4.06 -13.42
N LEU A 127 12.54 -3.10 -12.51
CA LEU A 127 13.80 -2.91 -11.80
C LEU A 127 14.13 -4.10 -10.91
N MET A 128 13.14 -4.64 -10.21
CA MET A 128 13.28 -5.84 -9.39
C MET A 128 13.67 -7.05 -10.23
N GLN A 129 13.05 -7.25 -11.40
CA GLN A 129 13.42 -8.32 -12.34
C GLN A 129 14.88 -8.21 -12.78
N ILE A 130 15.35 -6.99 -13.13
CA ILE A 130 16.76 -6.77 -13.50
C ILE A 130 17.68 -7.15 -12.35
N VAL A 131 17.40 -6.70 -11.12
CA VAL A 131 18.23 -6.98 -9.95
C VAL A 131 18.26 -8.47 -9.64
N MET A 132 17.11 -9.14 -9.68
CA MET A 132 16.98 -10.55 -9.29
C MET A 132 17.48 -11.52 -10.37
N THR A 133 17.45 -11.15 -11.66
CA THR A 133 17.85 -12.03 -12.75
C THR A 133 19.27 -11.75 -13.30
N LYS A 134 19.98 -10.76 -12.74
CA LYS A 134 21.32 -10.35 -13.23
C LYS A 134 22.35 -11.47 -13.27
N HIS A 135 22.25 -12.46 -12.38
CA HIS A 135 23.15 -13.61 -12.31
C HIS A 135 22.61 -14.85 -13.04
N ASN A 136 21.41 -14.78 -13.62
CA ASN A 136 20.89 -15.87 -14.44
C ASN A 136 21.73 -16.05 -15.70
N PRO A 137 21.77 -17.26 -16.29
CA PRO A 137 22.44 -17.52 -17.57
C PRO A 137 21.92 -16.60 -18.68
N ILE A 138 22.75 -16.39 -19.72
CA ILE A 138 22.38 -15.62 -20.90
C ILE A 138 21.14 -16.28 -21.55
N GLY A 139 20.10 -15.47 -21.84
CA GLY A 139 18.80 -15.94 -22.34
C GLY A 139 17.72 -16.11 -21.26
N HIS A 140 18.08 -16.10 -19.97
CA HIS A 140 17.17 -16.14 -18.84
C HIS A 140 17.14 -14.83 -18.02
N ARG A 141 17.71 -13.77 -18.57
CA ARG A 141 17.64 -12.42 -18.04
C ARG A 141 16.56 -11.67 -18.79
N TYR A 142 15.57 -11.15 -18.08
CA TYR A 142 14.46 -10.44 -18.69
C TYR A 142 13.99 -9.29 -17.81
N THR A 143 13.31 -8.38 -18.44
CA THR A 143 12.54 -7.33 -17.78
C THR A 143 11.27 -7.12 -18.58
N SER A 144 10.16 -7.01 -17.90
CA SER A 144 8.85 -6.84 -18.51
C SER A 144 7.99 -5.90 -17.67
N VAL A 145 7.15 -5.16 -18.35
CA VAL A 145 6.03 -4.45 -17.72
C VAL A 145 4.80 -5.30 -17.95
N SER A 146 4.28 -5.89 -16.89
CA SER A 146 3.10 -6.74 -16.96
C SER A 146 2.01 -6.23 -16.03
N PHE A 147 0.77 -6.30 -16.49
CA PHE A 147 -0.40 -5.99 -15.67
C PHE A 147 -1.08 -7.30 -15.28
N SER A 148 -1.21 -7.53 -14.00
CA SER A 148 -2.00 -8.63 -13.47
C SER A 148 -3.45 -8.21 -13.26
N THR A 149 -4.35 -9.17 -13.14
CA THR A 149 -5.75 -8.91 -12.76
C THR A 149 -5.83 -8.23 -11.37
N HIS A 150 -4.89 -8.55 -10.49
CA HIS A 150 -4.80 -7.96 -9.16
C HIS A 150 -4.50 -6.45 -9.22
N ASP A 151 -3.59 -6.04 -10.09
CA ASP A 151 -3.24 -4.63 -10.29
C ASP A 151 -4.45 -3.81 -10.77
N ILE A 152 -5.24 -4.39 -11.68
CA ILE A 152 -6.47 -3.75 -12.16
C ILE A 152 -7.46 -3.52 -11.00
N TYR A 153 -7.64 -4.52 -10.13
CA TYR A 153 -8.51 -4.37 -8.96
C TYR A 153 -8.00 -3.31 -7.98
N ASN A 154 -6.70 -3.26 -7.72
CA ASN A 154 -6.10 -2.25 -6.83
C ASN A 154 -6.30 -0.84 -7.39
N ILE A 155 -6.06 -0.64 -8.68
CA ILE A 155 -6.28 0.65 -9.36
C ILE A 155 -7.75 1.05 -9.26
N LEU A 156 -8.69 0.14 -9.52
CA LEU A 156 -10.12 0.42 -9.41
C LEU A 156 -10.53 0.80 -7.98
N ILE A 157 -10.01 0.11 -6.97
CA ILE A 157 -10.26 0.42 -5.56
C ILE A 157 -9.70 1.81 -5.22
N ALA A 158 -8.49 2.12 -5.67
CA ALA A 158 -7.88 3.43 -5.44
C ALA A 158 -8.70 4.57 -6.07
N LEU A 159 -9.16 4.40 -7.31
CA LEU A 159 -10.04 5.35 -7.99
C LEU A 159 -11.38 5.52 -7.29
N LEU A 160 -11.97 4.43 -6.80
CA LEU A 160 -13.22 4.47 -6.03
C LEU A 160 -13.05 5.23 -4.72
N ILE A 161 -11.94 5.04 -4.01
CA ILE A 161 -11.61 5.80 -2.79
C ILE A 161 -11.47 7.30 -3.10
N ILE A 162 -10.82 7.65 -4.22
CA ILE A 162 -10.69 9.05 -4.66
C ILE A 162 -12.08 9.64 -4.96
N LEU A 163 -12.92 8.92 -5.67
CA LEU A 163 -14.28 9.36 -5.98
C LEU A 163 -15.11 9.59 -4.70
N ILE A 164 -15.09 8.63 -3.77
CA ILE A 164 -15.77 8.78 -2.48
C ILE A 164 -15.24 9.99 -1.71
N SER A 165 -13.94 10.25 -1.78
CA SER A 165 -13.35 11.41 -1.11
C SER A 165 -13.84 12.75 -1.69
N TRP A 166 -14.10 12.82 -2.99
CA TRP A 166 -14.68 14.02 -3.62
C TRP A 166 -16.12 14.24 -3.20
N ILE A 167 -16.92 13.18 -3.22
CA ILE A 167 -18.32 13.23 -2.73
C ILE A 167 -18.36 13.70 -1.27
N MET A 168 -17.45 13.17 -0.44
CA MET A 168 -17.35 13.55 0.96
C MET A 168 -16.95 15.02 1.14
N LEU A 169 -16.04 15.54 0.30
CA LEU A 169 -15.68 16.96 0.32
C LEU A 169 -16.89 17.87 0.01
N GLU A 170 -17.69 17.49 -0.97
CA GLU A 170 -18.88 18.23 -1.33
C GLU A 170 -19.94 18.18 -0.20
N ALA A 171 -20.13 17.00 0.38
CA ALA A 171 -21.01 16.85 1.54
C ALA A 171 -20.56 17.72 2.75
N CYS A 172 -19.24 17.87 2.98
CA CYS A 172 -18.74 18.76 4.04
C CYS A 172 -19.08 20.22 3.78
N LYS A 173 -19.01 20.70 2.53
CA LYS A 173 -19.37 22.09 2.20
C LYS A 173 -20.85 22.36 2.45
N ILE A 174 -21.72 21.44 2.00
CA ILE A 174 -23.17 21.56 2.22
C ILE A 174 -23.48 21.59 3.71
N TYR A 175 -22.79 20.78 4.50
CA TYR A 175 -22.96 20.76 5.95
C TYR A 175 -22.55 22.08 6.60
N GLU A 176 -21.39 22.64 6.21
CA GLU A 176 -20.92 23.95 6.69
C GLU A 176 -21.87 25.09 6.32
N GLU A 177 -22.44 25.09 5.10
CA GLU A 177 -23.42 26.07 4.67
C GLU A 177 -24.72 26.00 5.48
N GLN A 178 -25.17 24.81 5.85
CA GLN A 178 -26.35 24.62 6.69
C GLN A 178 -26.15 25.11 8.13
N GLU A 179 -24.95 24.95 8.71
CA GLU A 179 -24.63 25.49 10.04
C GLU A 179 -24.61 27.03 10.07
N LEU A 180 -24.32 27.69 8.96
CA LEU A 180 -24.28 29.15 8.86
C LEU A 180 -25.66 29.76 8.60
N THR A 181 -26.67 28.97 8.25
CA THR A 181 -28.04 29.45 7.94
C THR A 181 -29.03 29.28 9.08
N VAL A 182 -28.60 28.72 10.21
CA VAL A 182 -29.36 28.57 11.45
C VAL A 182 -28.87 29.55 12.51
#